data_873f4b78a7d6284b96dc5d6de051241a
#
_entry.id   873f4b78a7d6284b96dc5d6de051241a
#
_cell.length_a   1.000
_cell.length_b   1.000
_cell.length_c   1.000
_cell.angle_alpha   90.00
_cell.angle_beta   90.00
_cell.angle_gamma   90.00
#
_symmetry.space_group_name_H-M   'P 1'
#
loop_
_entity.id
_entity.type
_entity.pdbx_description
1 polymer ?
#
loop_
_entity_poly.entity_id
_entity_poly.type
_entity_poly.pdbx_seq_one_letter_code
_entity_poly.pdbx_strand_id
1 'polypeptide(L)'
;MTKSELIEAVAERTKITKSRAELVVNCVFDAMTGALERGEGIEIRGYGSFTVRHYEAYDGRNPRTGKAVSVPEKRLPFFKVGKELKALVNNGIVVEGDDDDDDDEDED
;
A
#
# COMPACT_ATOMS: atom_id res chain seq x y z
N MET A 1 -4.22 1.62 -14.56
CA MET A 1 -5.30 2.52 -14.12
C MET A 1 -4.71 3.72 -13.41
N THR A 2 -5.10 4.90 -13.85
CA THR A 2 -4.65 6.13 -13.20
C THR A 2 -5.72 6.60 -12.22
N LYS A 3 -5.36 7.58 -11.39
CA LYS A 3 -6.32 8.17 -10.48
C LYS A 3 -7.50 8.77 -11.25
N SER A 4 -7.20 9.39 -12.37
CA SER A 4 -8.24 9.99 -13.21
C SER A 4 -9.21 8.93 -13.71
N GLU A 5 -8.69 7.79 -14.12
CA GLU A 5 -9.53 6.68 -14.58
C GLU A 5 -10.35 6.10 -13.44
N LEU A 6 -9.77 6.05 -12.25
CA LEU A 6 -10.52 5.59 -11.08
C LEU A 6 -11.69 6.51 -10.79
N ILE A 7 -11.45 7.83 -10.86
CA ILE A 7 -12.51 8.81 -10.64
C ILE A 7 -13.64 8.63 -11.65
N GLU A 8 -13.27 8.41 -12.91
CA GLU A 8 -14.28 8.18 -13.95
C GLU A 8 -15.08 6.92 -13.67
N ALA A 9 -14.42 5.85 -13.24
CA ALA A 9 -15.10 4.60 -12.94
C ALA A 9 -16.07 4.77 -11.78
N VAL A 10 -15.67 5.51 -10.74
CA VAL A 10 -16.53 5.76 -9.61
C VAL A 10 -17.74 6.59 -10.03
N ALA A 11 -17.51 7.61 -10.84
CA ALA A 11 -18.62 8.48 -11.29
C ALA A 11 -19.62 7.64 -12.07
N GLU A 12 -19.15 6.79 -12.94
CA GLU A 12 -20.02 5.99 -13.78
C GLU A 12 -20.83 4.99 -12.98
N ARG A 13 -20.16 4.30 -12.06
CA ARG A 13 -20.84 3.25 -11.29
C ARG A 13 -21.81 3.79 -10.26
N THR A 14 -21.52 4.96 -9.71
CA THR A 14 -22.38 5.54 -8.68
C THR A 14 -23.36 6.56 -9.24
N LYS A 15 -23.27 6.86 -10.53
CA LYS A 15 -24.16 7.80 -11.20
C LYS A 15 -24.09 9.19 -10.60
N ILE A 16 -22.90 9.61 -10.24
CA ILE A 16 -22.68 10.98 -9.74
C ILE A 16 -21.80 11.71 -10.74
N THR A 17 -21.69 13.01 -10.59
CA THR A 17 -20.88 13.80 -11.47
C THR A 17 -19.42 13.50 -11.25
N LYS A 18 -18.60 13.76 -12.26
CA LYS A 18 -17.16 13.56 -12.16
C LYS A 18 -16.57 14.39 -11.02
N SER A 19 -17.07 15.60 -10.87
CA SER A 19 -16.60 16.50 -9.82
C SER A 19 -16.88 15.92 -8.42
N ARG A 20 -18.04 15.32 -8.21
CA ARG A 20 -18.36 14.66 -6.94
C ARG A 20 -17.53 13.40 -6.74
N ALA A 21 -17.34 12.64 -7.82
CA ALA A 21 -16.53 11.43 -7.73
C ALA A 21 -15.09 11.76 -7.36
N GLU A 22 -14.57 12.87 -7.88
CA GLU A 22 -13.22 13.31 -7.53
C GLU A 22 -13.13 13.64 -6.05
N LEU A 23 -14.16 14.30 -5.53
CA LEU A 23 -14.19 14.62 -4.11
C LEU A 23 -14.18 13.36 -3.26
N VAL A 24 -14.98 12.37 -3.65
CA VAL A 24 -15.06 11.12 -2.90
C VAL A 24 -13.74 10.36 -2.93
N VAL A 25 -13.14 10.24 -4.11
CA VAL A 25 -11.87 9.53 -4.24
C VAL A 25 -10.78 10.22 -3.44
N ASN A 26 -10.71 11.55 -3.52
CA ASN A 26 -9.73 12.29 -2.75
C ASN A 26 -9.95 12.12 -1.25
N CYS A 27 -11.19 12.10 -0.82
CA CYS A 27 -11.51 11.93 0.59
C CYS A 27 -11.01 10.58 1.10
N VAL A 28 -11.20 9.51 0.30
CA VAL A 28 -10.74 8.20 0.69
C VAL A 28 -9.21 8.17 0.82
N PHE A 29 -8.52 8.67 -0.18
CA PHE A 29 -7.05 8.64 -0.14
C PHE A 29 -6.49 9.56 0.94
N ASP A 30 -7.13 10.71 1.17
CA ASP A 30 -6.67 11.60 2.23
C ASP A 30 -6.82 10.96 3.60
N ALA A 31 -7.94 10.25 3.81
CA ALA A 31 -8.15 9.56 5.08
C ALA A 31 -7.11 8.46 5.29
N MET A 32 -6.80 7.72 4.23
CA MET A 32 -5.78 6.68 4.32
C MET A 32 -4.40 7.27 4.57
N THR A 33 -4.08 8.35 3.88
CA THR A 33 -2.80 9.02 4.05
C THR A 33 -2.64 9.50 5.49
N GLY A 34 -3.69 10.10 6.04
CA GLY A 34 -3.64 10.57 7.42
C GLY A 34 -3.42 9.44 8.41
N ALA A 35 -4.09 8.32 8.20
CA ALA A 35 -3.90 7.17 9.08
C ALA A 35 -2.45 6.68 9.04
N LEU A 36 -1.90 6.57 7.83
CA LEU A 36 -0.53 6.10 7.69
C LEU A 36 0.47 7.08 8.27
N GLU A 37 0.20 8.37 8.15
CA GLU A 37 1.07 9.38 8.77
C GLU A 37 1.13 9.23 10.27
N ARG A 38 0.02 8.83 10.88
CA ARG A 38 -0.04 8.62 12.32
C ARG A 38 0.49 7.26 12.74
N GLY A 39 0.91 6.44 11.78
CA GLY A 39 1.40 5.10 12.08
C GLY A 39 0.32 4.08 12.29
N GLU A 40 -0.92 4.41 11.94
CA GLU A 40 -2.03 3.48 12.07
C GLU A 40 -2.09 2.56 10.87
N GLY A 41 -2.35 1.28 11.13
CA GLY A 41 -2.59 0.35 10.05
C GLY A 41 -3.98 0.54 9.47
N ILE A 42 -4.15 0.10 8.24
CA ILE A 42 -5.44 0.13 7.56
C ILE A 42 -5.76 -1.27 7.13
N GLU A 43 -6.88 -1.77 7.56
CA GLU A 43 -7.29 -3.12 7.18
C GLU A 43 -8.56 -3.04 6.35
N ILE A 44 -8.48 -3.55 5.12
CA ILE A 44 -9.62 -3.58 4.21
C ILE A 44 -9.93 -5.04 3.95
N ARG A 45 -10.98 -5.51 4.61
CA ARG A 45 -11.33 -6.93 4.56
C ARG A 45 -11.59 -7.36 3.12
N GLY A 46 -10.98 -8.48 2.74
CA GLY A 46 -11.15 -9.01 1.40
C GLY A 46 -10.20 -8.41 0.39
N TYR A 47 -9.49 -7.36 0.77
CA TYR A 47 -8.61 -6.65 -0.14
C TYR A 47 -7.16 -6.77 0.31
N GLY A 48 -6.88 -6.31 1.50
CA GLY A 48 -5.53 -6.35 2.03
C GLY A 48 -5.38 -5.38 3.17
N SER A 49 -4.16 -5.20 3.60
CA SER A 49 -3.89 -4.27 4.70
C SER A 49 -2.66 -3.45 4.39
N PHE A 50 -2.67 -2.22 4.91
CA PHE A 50 -1.52 -1.33 4.84
C PHE A 50 -0.97 -1.20 6.24
N THR A 51 0.34 -1.35 6.37
CA THR A 51 1.03 -1.14 7.64
C THR A 51 2.16 -0.17 7.41
N VAL A 52 2.64 0.42 8.50
CA VAL A 52 3.80 1.30 8.43
C VAL A 52 4.98 0.54 8.98
N ARG A 53 6.00 0.36 8.15
CA ARG A 53 7.23 -0.31 8.55
C ARG A 53 8.26 0.73 8.94
N HIS A 54 8.93 0.46 10.03
CA HIS A 54 9.96 1.36 10.54
C HIS A 54 11.33 0.75 10.27
N TYR A 55 12.18 1.51 9.60
CA TYR A 55 13.54 1.10 9.30
C TYR A 55 14.48 1.99 10.08
N GLU A 56 15.33 1.37 10.90
CA GLU A 56 16.23 2.12 11.75
C GLU A 56 17.38 2.71 10.95
N ALA A 57 17.92 3.79 11.49
CA ALA A 57 19.09 4.41 10.87
C ALA A 57 20.26 3.44 10.89
N TYR A 58 21.09 3.50 9.89
CA TYR A 58 22.28 2.67 9.84
C TYR A 58 23.33 3.36 8.99
N ASP A 59 24.56 2.88 9.14
CA ASP A 59 25.67 3.38 8.34
C ASP A 59 25.90 2.43 7.18
N GLY A 60 25.84 2.96 6.00
CA GLY A 60 26.10 2.18 4.81
C GLY A 60 27.34 2.66 4.13
N ARG A 61 27.60 2.09 2.98
CA ARG A 61 28.76 2.46 2.19
C ARG A 61 28.32 2.63 0.74
N ASN A 62 28.77 3.72 0.14
CA ASN A 62 28.45 3.99 -1.25
C ASN A 62 29.23 2.98 -2.11
N PRO A 63 28.54 2.11 -2.86
CA PRO A 63 29.24 1.09 -3.66
C PRO A 63 30.10 1.68 -4.76
N ARG A 64 29.85 2.92 -5.12
CA ARG A 64 30.57 3.56 -6.20
C ARG A 64 31.88 4.18 -5.72
N THR A 65 31.85 4.87 -4.58
CA THR A 65 33.01 5.57 -4.07
C THR A 65 33.64 4.89 -2.87
N GLY A 66 32.95 3.96 -2.24
CA GLY A 66 33.42 3.31 -1.03
C GLY A 66 33.30 4.18 0.20
N LYS A 67 32.76 5.36 0.09
CA LYS A 67 32.64 6.26 1.22
C LYS A 67 31.51 5.84 2.14
N ALA A 68 31.72 6.00 3.42
CA ALA A 68 30.67 5.75 4.40
C ALA A 68 29.58 6.81 4.25
N VAL A 69 28.33 6.35 4.31
CA VAL A 69 27.19 7.25 4.27
C VAL A 69 26.28 6.90 5.41
N SER A 70 25.66 7.93 5.97
CA SER A 70 24.72 7.77 7.06
C SER A 70 23.32 7.71 6.46
N VAL A 71 22.61 6.61 6.70
CA VAL A 71 21.26 6.42 6.21
C VAL A 71 20.31 6.68 7.38
N PRO A 72 19.49 7.73 7.30
CA PRO A 72 18.59 8.03 8.44
C PRO A 72 17.47 7.01 8.56
N GLU A 73 16.89 6.96 9.74
CA GLU A 73 15.73 6.12 9.92
C GLU A 73 14.58 6.64 9.07
N LYS A 74 13.69 5.73 8.70
CA LYS A 74 12.57 6.09 7.86
C LYS A 74 11.41 5.18 8.12
N ARG A 75 10.22 5.63 7.74
CA ARG A 75 9.01 4.83 7.80
C ARG A 75 8.44 4.74 6.40
N LEU A 76 7.99 3.57 6.02
CA LEU A 76 7.44 3.35 4.70
C LEU A 76 6.12 2.59 4.82
N PRO A 77 5.13 2.93 3.99
CA PRO A 77 3.93 2.13 3.93
C PRO A 77 4.22 0.82 3.22
N PHE A 78 3.56 -0.22 3.67
CA PHE A 78 3.70 -1.54 3.09
C PHE A 78 2.32 -2.16 2.92
N PHE A 79 2.05 -2.67 1.73
CA PHE A 79 0.77 -3.28 1.43
C PHE A 79 0.92 -4.79 1.39
N LYS A 80 0.06 -5.48 2.13
CA LYS A 80 0.00 -6.93 2.10
C LYS A 80 -1.35 -7.33 1.54
N VAL A 81 -1.33 -8.06 0.43
CA VAL A 81 -2.56 -8.43 -0.25
C VAL A 81 -3.34 -9.45 0.56
N GLY A 82 -4.66 -9.31 0.57
CA GLY A 82 -5.53 -10.28 1.22
C GLY A 82 -5.76 -11.48 0.34
N LYS A 83 -6.31 -12.51 0.96
CA LYS A 83 -6.50 -13.78 0.30
C LYS A 83 -7.45 -13.68 -0.88
N GLU A 84 -8.54 -12.96 -0.71
CA GLU A 84 -9.55 -12.85 -1.75
C GLU A 84 -9.04 -12.11 -2.97
N LEU A 85 -8.37 -10.98 -2.75
CA LEU A 85 -7.83 -10.23 -3.86
C LEU A 85 -6.74 -11.00 -4.57
N LYS A 86 -5.90 -11.70 -3.81
CA LYS A 86 -4.86 -12.52 -4.41
C LYS A 86 -5.45 -13.58 -5.34
N ALA A 87 -6.53 -14.22 -4.89
CA ALA A 87 -7.19 -15.24 -5.70
C ALA A 87 -7.78 -14.63 -6.96
N LEU A 88 -8.38 -13.44 -6.85
CA LEU A 88 -8.97 -12.80 -8.02
C LEU A 88 -7.92 -12.46 -9.06
N VAL A 89 -6.77 -11.98 -8.61
CA VAL A 89 -5.69 -11.65 -9.53
C VAL A 89 -5.14 -12.90 -10.20
N ASN A 90 -5.22 -14.04 -9.54
CA ASN A 90 -4.78 -15.32 -10.08
C ASN A 90 -5.92 -16.08 -10.74
N ASN A 91 -6.92 -15.38 -11.23
CA ASN A 91 -8.06 -15.97 -11.94
C ASN A 91 -8.82 -16.98 -11.09
N GLY A 92 -8.93 -16.69 -9.79
CA GLY A 92 -9.66 -17.56 -8.87
C GLY A 92 -8.85 -18.71 -8.32
N ILE A 93 -7.59 -18.82 -8.69
CA ILE A 93 -6.74 -19.90 -8.22
C ILE A 93 -6.10 -19.50 -6.90
N VAL A 94 -6.28 -20.36 -5.88
CA VAL A 94 -5.66 -20.14 -4.59
C VAL A 94 -4.25 -20.73 -4.64
N VAL A 95 -3.25 -19.89 -4.39
CA VAL A 95 -1.86 -20.35 -4.40
C VAL A 95 -1.49 -20.76 -2.99
N GLU A 96 -1.23 -22.04 -2.82
CA GLU A 96 -0.92 -22.57 -1.50
C GLU A 96 0.45 -22.18 -1.03
N GLY A 97 0.59 -21.96 0.25
CA GLY A 97 1.86 -21.59 0.84
C GLY A 97 2.23 -20.16 0.63
N ASP A 98 1.44 -19.47 -0.15
CA ASP A 98 1.74 -18.11 -0.52
C ASP A 98 1.26 -17.11 0.50
N ASP A 99 0.31 -17.52 1.26
CA ASP A 99 -0.28 -16.66 2.25
C ASP A 99 0.60 -16.46 3.42
N ASP A 100 1.66 -17.06 3.47
CA ASP A 100 2.43 -16.97 4.63
C ASP A 100 3.51 -16.01 4.58
N ASP A 101 3.59 -15.75 4.02
CA ASP A 101 4.41 -15.05 4.00
C ASP A 101 4.65 -14.02 4.76
N ASP A 102 4.43 -14.59 5.01
CA ASP A 102 4.55 -13.92 5.49
C ASP A 102 5.25 -13.33 6.10
N ASP A 103 5.51 -13.54 6.07
CA ASP A 103 6.00 -13.03 6.50
C ASP A 103 6.80 -12.36 6.79
N ASP A 104 7.03 -12.56 6.58
CA ASP A 104 7.62 -12.08 6.78
C ASP A 104 8.26 -11.39 7.15
N GLU A 105 8.42 -11.58 7.17
CA GLU A 105 8.81 -10.99 7.48
C GLU A 105 9.61 -10.38 7.57
N ASP A 106 9.76 -10.44 7.17
CA ASP A 106 10.29 -9.84 7.15
C ASP A 106 10.97 -9.14 7.51
N GLU A 107 11.21 -9.35 7.60
CA GLU A 107 11.67 -8.65 7.92
C GLU A 107 12.46 -8.10 7.87
N ASP A 108 12.69 -8.08 7.58
CA ASP A 108 13.28 -7.45 7.43
C ASP A 108 13.78 -6.72 7.66
#